data_15a3f79e109685426f9eb9290c504b5d
#
_entry.id   15a3f79e109685426f9eb9290c504b5d
#
_cell.length_a   1.000
_cell.length_b   1.000
_cell.length_c   1.000
_cell.angle_alpha   90.00
_cell.angle_beta   90.00
_cell.angle_gamma   90.00
#
_symmetry.space_group_name_H-M   'P 1'
#
loop_
_entity.id
_entity.type
_entity.pdbx_description
1 polymer ?
#
loop_
_entity_poly.entity_id
_entity_poly.type
_entity_poly.pdbx_seq_one_letter_code
_entity_poly.pdbx_strand_id
1 'polypeptide(L)'
;MLEHRPFAARRWNYVALAGTGNLAAVALDSRSGQPMIPLNAEERGRTMAAETSKAMEGWPAELRREFAANGMNGCVGQVLLSESDRVRVWSLSLAPGERIGFHRHVLDYFWTALTDGRARSRYGDGRTIESAYRAGDTKHMHYAEGESMIHDLENIGDTVLAYTTVEFLDSANAPLPIPDSARRVVAHAA
;
A
#
# COMPACT_ATOMS: atom_id res chain seq x y z
N MET A 1 9.96 -13.62 -20.55
CA MET A 1 10.79 -14.00 -19.38
C MET A 1 11.53 -12.75 -18.94
N LEU A 2 11.03 -12.06 -17.91
CA LEU A 2 11.70 -10.91 -17.31
C LEU A 2 12.36 -11.40 -16.03
N GLU A 3 13.67 -11.42 -16.02
CA GLU A 3 14.48 -11.82 -14.87
C GLU A 3 14.28 -10.84 -13.73
N HIS A 4 13.78 -11.34 -12.60
CA HIS A 4 13.83 -10.66 -11.32
C HIS A 4 15.30 -10.57 -10.87
N ARG A 5 15.90 -9.40 -10.94
CA ARG A 5 17.17 -9.14 -10.24
C ARG A 5 16.88 -9.03 -8.74
N PRO A 6 17.49 -9.85 -7.90
CA PRO A 6 17.33 -9.71 -6.45
C PRO A 6 17.93 -8.39 -5.97
N PHE A 7 17.21 -7.75 -5.05
CA PHE A 7 17.69 -6.57 -4.33
C PHE A 7 19.03 -6.93 -3.66
N ALA A 8 20.08 -6.22 -3.99
CA ALA A 8 21.40 -6.47 -3.43
C ALA A 8 21.34 -6.22 -1.92
N ALA A 9 21.48 -7.28 -1.14
CA ALA A 9 21.62 -7.20 0.31
C ALA A 9 22.87 -6.34 0.62
N ARG A 10 22.66 -5.21 1.29
CA ARG A 10 23.76 -4.36 1.76
C ARG A 10 24.56 -5.17 2.79
N ARG A 11 25.85 -5.42 2.51
CA ARG A 11 26.76 -5.99 3.50
C ARG A 11 27.00 -4.94 4.59
N TRP A 12 26.65 -5.28 5.81
CA TRP A 12 26.92 -4.47 7.00
C TRP A 12 28.28 -4.86 7.57
N ASN A 13 29.16 -3.91 7.78
CA ASN A 13 30.40 -4.13 8.52
C ASN A 13 30.15 -3.74 9.98
N TYR A 14 30.25 -4.71 10.89
CA TYR A 14 30.15 -4.52 12.34
C TYR A 14 31.55 -4.50 12.93
N VAL A 15 31.84 -3.54 13.80
CA VAL A 15 33.04 -3.56 14.66
C VAL A 15 32.55 -3.71 16.09
N ALA A 16 33.05 -4.74 16.77
CA ALA A 16 32.82 -4.94 18.18
C ALA A 16 33.79 -4.06 18.98
N LEU A 17 33.29 -3.10 19.74
CA LEU A 17 34.07 -2.36 20.72
C LEU A 17 33.95 -3.07 22.06
N ALA A 18 35.08 -3.59 22.57
CA ALA A 18 35.15 -4.21 23.87
C ALA A 18 35.16 -3.11 24.95
N GLY A 19 34.07 -2.95 25.65
CA GLY A 19 33.95 -2.16 26.88
C GLY A 19 33.28 -2.99 27.98
N THR A 20 33.69 -2.80 29.21
CA THR A 20 33.25 -3.59 30.36
C THR A 20 31.72 -3.50 30.54
N GLY A 21 30.98 -4.54 30.10
CA GLY A 21 29.65 -4.81 30.62
C GLY A 21 28.46 -4.85 29.63
N ASN A 22 28.57 -4.45 28.37
CA ASN A 22 27.53 -4.70 27.38
C ASN A 22 28.09 -4.58 25.94
N LEU A 23 28.03 -5.65 25.17
CA LEU A 23 28.43 -5.65 23.75
C LEU A 23 27.30 -5.04 22.92
N ALA A 24 27.40 -3.74 22.61
CA ALA A 24 26.58 -3.11 21.60
C ALA A 24 27.34 -3.10 20.28
N ALA A 25 26.85 -3.83 19.27
CA ALA A 25 27.39 -3.74 17.92
C ALA A 25 26.91 -2.42 17.29
N VAL A 26 27.86 -1.51 17.01
CA VAL A 26 27.57 -0.25 16.31
C VAL A 26 27.88 -0.47 14.83
N ALA A 27 26.85 -0.26 13.98
CA ALA A 27 27.05 -0.27 12.53
C ALA A 27 27.84 0.98 12.12
N LEU A 28 28.86 0.81 11.26
CA LEU A 28 29.62 1.91 10.70
C LEU A 28 29.16 2.21 9.28
N ASP A 29 29.09 3.47 8.93
CA ASP A 29 28.89 3.92 7.54
C ASP A 29 30.07 3.44 6.67
N SER A 30 29.76 2.72 5.60
CA SER A 30 30.77 2.10 4.72
C SER A 30 31.62 3.09 3.93
N ARG A 31 31.27 4.38 3.92
CA ARG A 31 31.99 5.44 3.17
C ARG A 31 32.83 6.33 4.09
N SER A 32 32.32 6.64 5.28
CA SER A 32 32.97 7.55 6.22
C SER A 32 33.64 6.86 7.40
N GLY A 33 33.34 5.57 7.65
CA GLY A 33 33.83 4.83 8.82
C GLY A 33 33.28 5.35 10.15
N GLN A 34 32.31 6.25 10.12
CA GLN A 34 31.73 6.83 11.33
C GLN A 34 30.63 5.95 11.94
N PRO A 35 30.46 5.96 13.27
CA PRO A 35 29.36 5.22 13.91
C PRO A 35 28.01 5.73 13.40
N MET A 36 27.20 4.82 12.90
CA MET A 36 25.81 5.13 12.57
C MET A 36 25.02 5.15 13.88
N ILE A 37 24.67 6.34 14.33
CA ILE A 37 23.71 6.51 15.43
C ILE A 37 22.33 6.20 14.86
N PRO A 38 21.61 5.16 15.34
CA PRO A 38 20.28 4.89 14.83
C PRO A 38 19.36 6.07 15.16
N LEU A 39 18.72 6.62 14.14
CA LEU A 39 17.71 7.65 14.33
C LEU A 39 16.65 7.15 15.32
N ASN A 40 16.21 8.00 16.23
CA ASN A 40 15.08 7.69 17.10
C ASN A 40 13.77 7.62 16.27
N ALA A 41 12.68 7.15 16.88
CA ALA A 41 11.40 6.93 16.18
C ALA A 41 10.86 8.24 15.55
N GLU A 42 11.05 9.37 16.22
CA GLU A 42 10.59 10.68 15.74
C GLU A 42 11.44 11.18 14.56
N GLU A 43 12.75 11.01 14.61
CA GLU A 43 13.67 11.35 13.53
C GLU A 43 13.43 10.47 12.30
N ARG A 44 13.21 9.16 12.49
CA ARG A 44 12.80 8.26 11.42
C ARG A 44 11.49 8.70 10.78
N GLY A 45 10.49 9.05 11.61
CA GLY A 45 9.20 9.55 11.13
C GLY A 45 9.35 10.83 10.30
N ARG A 46 10.16 11.79 10.74
CA ARG A 46 10.44 13.03 9.99
C ARG A 46 11.17 12.77 8.67
N THR A 47 12.16 11.88 8.67
CA THR A 47 12.91 11.52 7.46
C THR A 47 11.99 10.86 6.44
N MET A 48 11.19 9.87 6.85
CA MET A 48 10.22 9.20 5.99
C MET A 48 9.17 10.18 5.42
N ALA A 49 8.65 11.08 6.24
CA ALA A 49 7.69 12.09 5.79
C ALA A 49 8.31 13.06 4.77
N ALA A 50 9.56 13.47 4.96
CA ALA A 50 10.29 14.33 4.03
C ALA A 50 10.56 13.63 2.69
N GLU A 51 10.97 12.36 2.72
CA GLU A 51 11.20 11.54 1.52
C GLU A 51 9.89 11.33 0.75
N THR A 52 8.80 11.01 1.44
CA THR A 52 7.45 10.87 0.86
C THR A 52 7.01 12.17 0.22
N SER A 53 7.17 13.31 0.90
CA SER A 53 6.83 14.63 0.36
C SER A 53 7.62 14.95 -0.91
N LYS A 54 8.92 14.67 -0.93
CA LYS A 54 9.78 14.86 -2.10
C LYS A 54 9.38 13.96 -3.26
N ALA A 55 9.04 12.70 -3.00
CA ALA A 55 8.59 11.76 -4.03
C ALA A 55 7.28 12.21 -4.69
N MET A 56 6.45 12.98 -3.99
CA MET A 56 5.18 13.51 -4.47
C MET A 56 5.25 14.93 -5.03
N GLU A 57 6.44 15.54 -5.14
CA GLU A 57 6.57 16.92 -5.64
C GLU A 57 5.97 17.11 -7.05
N GLY A 58 6.01 16.08 -7.89
CA GLY A 58 5.40 16.07 -9.23
C GLY A 58 3.88 15.91 -9.25
N TRP A 59 3.23 15.65 -8.11
CA TRP A 59 1.78 15.49 -8.07
C TRP A 59 1.06 16.84 -7.95
N PRO A 60 -0.12 16.99 -8.59
CA PRO A 60 -1.01 18.14 -8.36
C PRO A 60 -1.30 18.33 -6.87
N ALA A 61 -1.48 19.57 -6.45
CA ALA A 61 -1.71 19.91 -5.04
C ALA A 61 -2.96 19.23 -4.46
N GLU A 62 -3.99 19.03 -5.30
CA GLU A 62 -5.21 18.31 -4.94
C GLU A 62 -4.92 16.85 -4.56
N LEU A 63 -4.13 16.14 -5.37
CA LEU A 63 -3.77 14.75 -5.10
C LEU A 63 -2.95 14.60 -3.82
N ARG A 64 -2.03 15.54 -3.56
CA ARG A 64 -1.25 15.55 -2.31
C ARG A 64 -2.13 15.77 -1.08
N ARG A 65 -3.11 16.69 -1.17
CA ARG A 65 -4.08 16.92 -0.08
C ARG A 65 -4.96 15.69 0.16
N GLU A 66 -5.46 15.09 -0.92
CA GLU A 66 -6.26 13.88 -0.86
C GLU A 66 -5.46 12.71 -0.22
N PHE A 67 -4.23 12.50 -0.67
CA PHE A 67 -3.35 11.48 -0.10
C PHE A 67 -3.17 11.66 1.41
N ALA A 68 -2.89 12.89 1.85
CA ALA A 68 -2.73 13.20 3.28
C ALA A 68 -4.02 12.96 4.08
N ALA A 69 -5.18 13.30 3.52
CA ALA A 69 -6.47 13.11 4.17
C ALA A 69 -6.89 11.64 4.26
N ASN A 70 -6.48 10.81 3.31
CA ASN A 70 -6.91 9.41 3.17
C ASN A 70 -5.91 8.38 3.73
N GLY A 71 -4.94 8.82 4.52
CA GLY A 71 -3.92 7.96 5.10
C GLY A 71 -4.44 6.78 5.92
N MET A 72 -5.69 6.85 6.43
CA MET A 72 -6.37 5.81 7.20
C MET A 72 -7.65 5.31 6.52
N ASN A 73 -7.85 5.60 5.24
CA ASN A 73 -9.00 5.12 4.50
C ASN A 73 -8.87 3.62 4.19
N GLY A 74 -9.66 2.79 4.86
CA GLY A 74 -9.71 1.33 4.68
C GLY A 74 -10.70 0.85 3.60
N CYS A 75 -11.33 1.75 2.84
CA CYS A 75 -12.24 1.39 1.75
C CYS A 75 -11.44 1.00 0.50
N VAL A 76 -11.05 -0.26 0.40
CA VAL A 76 -10.24 -0.80 -0.70
C VAL A 76 -11.06 -1.14 -1.96
N GLY A 77 -12.33 -0.79 -1.96
CA GLY A 77 -13.28 -0.85 -3.07
C GLY A 77 -14.35 0.20 -2.91
N GLN A 78 -15.24 0.33 -3.90
CA GLN A 78 -16.35 1.30 -3.85
C GLN A 78 -17.48 0.82 -2.95
N VAL A 79 -17.73 -0.49 -2.91
CA VAL A 79 -18.84 -1.09 -2.15
C VAL A 79 -18.37 -2.35 -1.45
N LEU A 80 -18.57 -2.40 -0.12
CA LEU A 80 -18.43 -3.63 0.65
C LEU A 80 -19.65 -4.50 0.40
N LEU A 81 -19.47 -5.57 -0.37
CA LEU A 81 -20.56 -6.49 -0.75
C LEU A 81 -20.94 -7.44 0.37
N SER A 82 -19.93 -7.90 1.12
CA SER A 82 -20.10 -8.89 2.18
C SER A 82 -18.95 -8.76 3.19
N GLU A 83 -19.27 -9.02 4.45
CA GLU A 83 -18.29 -9.15 5.54
C GLU A 83 -18.70 -10.31 6.42
N SER A 84 -17.75 -11.16 6.78
CA SER A 84 -17.89 -12.23 7.78
C SER A 84 -16.84 -12.03 8.87
N ASP A 85 -16.70 -13.00 9.75
CA ASP A 85 -15.62 -13.08 10.74
C ASP A 85 -14.23 -13.32 10.13
N ARG A 86 -14.16 -13.69 8.85
CA ARG A 86 -12.92 -14.10 8.18
C ARG A 86 -12.51 -13.23 7.01
N VAL A 87 -13.48 -12.66 6.29
CA VAL A 87 -13.20 -11.94 5.05
C VAL A 87 -14.10 -10.72 4.87
N ARG A 88 -13.60 -9.74 4.13
CA ARG A 88 -14.35 -8.65 3.48
C ARG A 88 -14.28 -8.82 1.98
N VAL A 89 -15.43 -8.71 1.32
CA VAL A 89 -15.54 -8.79 -0.14
C VAL A 89 -15.97 -7.45 -0.68
N TRP A 90 -15.13 -6.85 -1.51
CA TRP A 90 -15.34 -5.56 -2.11
C TRP A 90 -15.61 -5.67 -3.61
N SER A 91 -16.42 -4.77 -4.14
CA SER A 91 -16.50 -4.50 -5.56
C SER A 91 -15.92 -3.13 -5.90
N LEU A 92 -15.33 -3.05 -7.07
CA LEU A 92 -14.87 -1.84 -7.72
C LEU A 92 -15.30 -1.89 -9.17
N SER A 93 -15.91 -0.80 -9.69
CA SER A 93 -16.29 -0.66 -11.08
C SER A 93 -16.10 0.80 -11.50
N LEU A 94 -15.12 1.04 -12.35
CA LEU A 94 -14.73 2.37 -12.81
C LEU A 94 -15.05 2.52 -14.29
N ALA A 95 -15.88 3.49 -14.66
CA ALA A 95 -16.02 3.91 -16.05
C ALA A 95 -14.71 4.53 -16.58
N PRO A 96 -14.52 4.68 -17.90
CA PRO A 96 -13.38 5.37 -18.46
C PRO A 96 -13.17 6.76 -17.84
N GLY A 97 -11.96 7.02 -17.34
CA GLY A 97 -11.59 8.24 -16.64
C GLY A 97 -11.99 8.31 -15.17
N GLU A 98 -12.78 7.38 -14.66
CA GLU A 98 -13.10 7.33 -13.23
C GLU A 98 -11.92 6.83 -12.39
N ARG A 99 -11.93 7.24 -11.13
CA ARG A 99 -10.88 6.92 -10.16
C ARG A 99 -11.48 6.60 -8.79
N ILE A 100 -10.99 5.54 -8.15
CA ILE A 100 -11.09 5.38 -6.70
C ILE A 100 -9.93 6.15 -6.06
N GLY A 101 -10.24 7.00 -5.08
CA GLY A 101 -9.25 7.83 -4.38
C GLY A 101 -8.25 7.01 -3.57
N PHE A 102 -7.29 7.70 -2.97
CA PHE A 102 -6.29 7.04 -2.13
C PHE A 102 -6.94 6.27 -0.99
N HIS A 103 -6.49 5.03 -0.82
CA HIS A 103 -6.91 4.12 0.23
C HIS A 103 -5.72 3.27 0.69
N ARG A 104 -5.82 2.72 1.91
CA ARG A 104 -4.74 1.96 2.55
C ARG A 104 -5.12 0.50 2.67
N HIS A 105 -4.27 -0.36 2.14
CA HIS A 105 -4.28 -1.80 2.39
C HIS A 105 -3.35 -2.11 3.56
N VAL A 106 -3.87 -2.79 4.56
CA VAL A 106 -3.13 -3.30 5.73
C VAL A 106 -3.29 -4.80 5.90
N LEU A 107 -4.35 -5.38 5.32
CA LEU A 107 -4.68 -6.80 5.41
C LEU A 107 -4.10 -7.54 4.21
N ASP A 108 -3.83 -8.82 4.39
CA ASP A 108 -3.62 -9.72 3.28
C ASP A 108 -4.87 -9.75 2.42
N TYR A 109 -4.71 -9.76 1.12
CA TYR A 109 -5.84 -9.77 0.21
C TYR A 109 -5.46 -10.37 -1.14
N PHE A 110 -6.47 -10.69 -1.92
CA PHE A 110 -6.32 -10.84 -3.36
C PHE A 110 -7.35 -10.00 -4.10
N TRP A 111 -7.02 -9.68 -5.32
CA TRP A 111 -7.98 -9.11 -6.25
C TRP A 111 -8.05 -9.96 -7.51
N THR A 112 -9.22 -9.92 -8.17
CA THR A 112 -9.44 -10.52 -9.50
C THR A 112 -10.06 -9.47 -10.40
N ALA A 113 -9.44 -9.25 -11.57
CA ALA A 113 -10.03 -8.41 -12.63
C ALA A 113 -11.22 -9.14 -13.24
N LEU A 114 -12.36 -8.46 -13.32
CA LEU A 114 -13.59 -8.99 -13.93
C LEU A 114 -13.71 -8.59 -15.40
N THR A 115 -12.98 -7.58 -15.81
CA THR A 115 -12.97 -7.04 -17.19
C THR A 115 -11.54 -6.82 -17.67
N ASP A 116 -11.34 -6.83 -18.97
CA ASP A 116 -10.12 -6.30 -19.58
C ASP A 116 -10.09 -4.77 -19.41
N GLY A 117 -8.90 -4.19 -19.28
CA GLY A 117 -8.77 -2.75 -19.19
C GLY A 117 -7.36 -2.28 -18.85
N ARG A 118 -7.23 -0.96 -18.64
CA ARG A 118 -5.98 -0.32 -18.27
C ARG A 118 -6.18 0.60 -17.08
N ALA A 119 -5.27 0.56 -16.13
CA ALA A 119 -5.30 1.45 -15.00
C ALA A 119 -3.97 2.17 -14.77
N ARG A 120 -4.07 3.31 -14.10
CA ARG A 120 -2.96 4.04 -13.50
C ARG A 120 -3.14 4.03 -12.00
N SER A 121 -2.09 3.64 -11.27
CA SER A 121 -2.03 3.71 -9.81
C SER A 121 -0.90 4.60 -9.37
N ARG A 122 -1.17 5.50 -8.43
CA ARG A 122 -0.19 6.33 -7.75
C ARG A 122 -0.02 5.77 -6.34
N TYR A 123 1.22 5.56 -5.94
CA TYR A 123 1.58 4.90 -4.68
C TYR A 123 2.14 5.90 -3.67
N GLY A 124 1.98 5.60 -2.39
CA GLY A 124 2.47 6.42 -1.29
C GLY A 124 3.98 6.66 -1.26
N ASP A 125 4.75 5.91 -2.03
CA ASP A 125 6.18 6.12 -2.24
C ASP A 125 6.51 7.03 -3.45
N GLY A 126 5.49 7.66 -4.05
CA GLY A 126 5.61 8.58 -5.17
C GLY A 126 5.61 7.92 -6.54
N ARG A 127 5.70 6.59 -6.64
CA ARG A 127 5.65 5.90 -7.93
C ARG A 127 4.27 6.02 -8.57
N THR A 128 4.26 6.12 -9.90
CA THR A 128 3.06 6.00 -10.72
C THR A 128 3.27 4.84 -11.69
N ILE A 129 2.34 3.89 -11.72
CA ILE A 129 2.42 2.68 -12.54
C ILE A 129 1.17 2.58 -13.40
N GLU A 130 1.35 2.34 -14.69
CA GLU A 130 0.27 1.96 -15.60
C GLU A 130 0.33 0.46 -15.87
N SER A 131 -0.81 -0.19 -15.82
CA SER A 131 -0.95 -1.63 -16.00
C SER A 131 -2.11 -1.95 -16.92
N ALA A 132 -1.96 -3.00 -17.71
CA ALA A 132 -3.04 -3.62 -18.47
C ALA A 132 -3.50 -4.88 -17.75
N TYR A 133 -4.79 -5.13 -17.76
CA TYR A 133 -5.44 -6.26 -17.11
C TYR A 133 -6.30 -7.02 -18.10
N ARG A 134 -6.43 -8.32 -17.87
CA ARG A 134 -7.37 -9.19 -18.54
C ARG A 134 -8.36 -9.76 -17.52
N ALA A 135 -9.57 -9.97 -17.92
CA ALA A 135 -10.56 -10.68 -17.10
C ALA A 135 -10.01 -12.01 -16.60
N GLY A 136 -10.07 -12.26 -15.30
CA GLY A 136 -9.49 -13.41 -14.62
C GLY A 136 -8.07 -13.20 -14.08
N ASP A 137 -7.37 -12.13 -14.44
CA ASP A 137 -6.09 -11.81 -13.80
C ASP A 137 -6.29 -11.67 -12.29
N THR A 138 -5.51 -12.42 -11.52
CA THR A 138 -5.63 -12.47 -10.07
C THR A 138 -4.25 -12.28 -9.44
N LYS A 139 -4.18 -11.48 -8.39
CA LYS A 139 -2.94 -11.27 -7.64
C LYS A 139 -3.19 -11.29 -6.14
N HIS A 140 -2.34 -12.00 -5.43
CA HIS A 140 -2.31 -12.04 -3.97
C HIS A 140 -1.29 -11.04 -3.44
N MET A 141 -1.66 -10.39 -2.34
CA MET A 141 -0.83 -9.44 -1.61
C MET A 141 -0.75 -9.88 -0.15
N HIS A 142 0.44 -9.74 0.42
CA HIS A 142 0.72 -10.09 1.82
C HIS A 142 1.44 -8.94 2.50
N TYR A 143 1.10 -8.68 3.77
CA TYR A 143 1.71 -7.64 4.59
C TYR A 143 2.13 -8.21 5.94
N ALA A 144 3.40 -8.04 6.30
CA ALA A 144 3.86 -8.31 7.64
C ALA A 144 3.30 -7.29 8.65
N GLU A 145 3.46 -7.56 9.93
CA GLU A 145 3.03 -6.65 10.99
C GLU A 145 3.64 -5.24 10.81
N GLY A 146 2.79 -4.23 10.80
CA GLY A 146 3.15 -2.83 10.59
C GLY A 146 3.35 -2.43 9.11
N GLU A 147 3.33 -3.37 8.17
CA GLU A 147 3.40 -3.05 6.74
C GLU A 147 2.04 -2.63 6.18
N SER A 148 2.09 -1.80 5.17
CA SER A 148 0.87 -1.34 4.48
C SER A 148 1.22 -0.73 3.13
N MET A 149 0.21 -0.60 2.27
CA MET A 149 0.32 0.10 0.99
C MET A 149 -0.80 1.13 0.87
N ILE A 150 -0.45 2.35 0.43
CA ILE A 150 -1.44 3.35 0.05
C ILE A 150 -1.32 3.56 -1.45
N HIS A 151 -2.44 3.52 -2.14
CA HIS A 151 -2.52 3.86 -3.56
C HIS A 151 -3.91 4.37 -3.94
N ASP A 152 -4.00 4.97 -5.13
CA ASP A 152 -5.23 5.17 -5.88
C ASP A 152 -5.31 4.21 -7.07
N LEU A 153 -6.43 4.19 -7.77
CA LEU A 153 -6.58 3.49 -9.05
C LEU A 153 -7.48 4.32 -9.97
N GLU A 154 -6.97 4.67 -11.14
CA GLU A 154 -7.67 5.41 -12.19
C GLU A 154 -7.83 4.51 -13.42
N ASN A 155 -9.04 4.39 -13.95
CA ASN A 155 -9.26 3.72 -15.23
C ASN A 155 -8.80 4.65 -16.38
N ILE A 156 -7.72 4.28 -17.05
CA ILE A 156 -7.15 5.01 -18.19
C ILE A 156 -7.45 4.31 -19.53
N GLY A 157 -8.31 3.29 -19.49
CA GLY A 157 -8.82 2.60 -20.68
C GLY A 157 -10.11 3.23 -21.21
N ASP A 158 -10.69 2.59 -22.20
CA ASP A 158 -11.90 3.00 -22.91
C ASP A 158 -13.13 2.12 -22.58
N THR A 159 -12.95 1.13 -21.72
CA THR A 159 -13.98 0.21 -21.23
C THR A 159 -14.12 0.31 -19.73
N VAL A 160 -15.23 -0.19 -19.17
CA VAL A 160 -15.38 -0.31 -17.71
C VAL A 160 -14.32 -1.26 -17.16
N LEU A 161 -13.61 -0.81 -16.14
CA LEU A 161 -12.63 -1.60 -15.40
C LEU A 161 -13.23 -2.04 -14.07
N ALA A 162 -13.40 -3.34 -13.87
CA ALA A 162 -14.04 -3.89 -12.71
C ALA A 162 -13.18 -4.95 -12.00
N TYR A 163 -13.24 -4.94 -10.65
CA TYR A 163 -12.54 -5.89 -9.79
C TYR A 163 -13.43 -6.41 -8.67
N THR A 164 -13.11 -7.61 -8.20
CA THR A 164 -13.45 -8.08 -6.87
C THR A 164 -12.17 -8.11 -6.05
N THR A 165 -12.20 -7.55 -4.83
CA THR A 165 -11.12 -7.62 -3.85
C THR A 165 -11.62 -8.36 -2.62
N VAL A 166 -10.84 -9.31 -2.12
CA VAL A 166 -11.15 -10.07 -0.91
C VAL A 166 -10.01 -9.86 0.09
N GLU A 167 -10.31 -9.20 1.21
CA GLU A 167 -9.40 -9.03 2.33
C GLU A 167 -9.60 -10.16 3.35
N PHE A 168 -8.50 -10.63 3.96
CA PHE A 168 -8.49 -11.63 5.02
C PHE A 168 -8.35 -10.96 6.39
N LEU A 169 -9.33 -11.17 7.27
CA LEU A 169 -9.37 -10.53 8.60
C LEU A 169 -8.43 -11.19 9.63
N ASP A 170 -7.90 -12.37 9.33
CA ASP A 170 -6.89 -13.09 10.12
C ASP A 170 -5.44 -12.73 9.72
N SER A 171 -5.25 -11.56 9.11
CA SER A 171 -3.94 -11.02 8.73
C SER A 171 -3.11 -10.57 9.94
N ALA A 172 -1.80 -10.30 9.71
CA ALA A 172 -0.89 -9.81 10.75
C ALA A 172 -1.26 -8.43 11.33
N ASN A 173 -2.01 -7.63 10.57
CA ASN A 173 -2.44 -6.28 10.94
C ASN A 173 -3.93 -6.25 11.26
N ALA A 174 -4.33 -5.38 12.21
CA ALA A 174 -5.74 -5.13 12.48
C ALA A 174 -6.42 -4.39 11.31
N PRO A 175 -7.69 -4.72 11.00
CA PRO A 175 -8.43 -4.06 9.94
C PRO A 175 -8.66 -2.57 10.25
N LEU A 176 -8.60 -1.73 9.23
CA LEU A 176 -8.97 -0.33 9.34
C LEU A 176 -10.50 -0.18 9.47
N PRO A 177 -10.97 0.88 10.15
CA PRO A 177 -12.38 1.16 10.25
C PRO A 177 -12.97 1.50 8.87
N ILE A 178 -14.23 1.09 8.67
CA ILE A 178 -14.99 1.31 7.44
C ILE A 178 -16.27 2.06 7.82
N PRO A 179 -16.61 3.15 7.11
CA PRO A 179 -17.87 3.86 7.33
C PRO A 179 -19.05 3.01 6.86
N ASP A 180 -20.20 3.18 7.51
CA ASP A 180 -21.42 2.45 7.15
C ASP A 180 -21.86 2.74 5.71
N SER A 181 -21.55 3.92 5.18
CA SER A 181 -21.85 4.29 3.79
C SER A 181 -21.12 3.44 2.74
N ALA A 182 -20.03 2.77 3.11
CA ALA A 182 -19.32 1.84 2.21
C ALA A 182 -20.03 0.47 2.10
N ARG A 183 -20.96 0.17 3.00
CA ARG A 183 -21.69 -1.10 3.05
C ARG A 183 -22.85 -1.10 2.06
N ARG A 184 -23.00 -2.21 1.34
CA ARG A 184 -24.17 -2.41 0.48
C ARG A 184 -25.44 -2.43 1.34
N VAL A 185 -26.39 -1.55 1.07
CA VAL A 185 -27.73 -1.63 1.65
C VAL A 185 -28.45 -2.80 0.97
N VAL A 186 -28.55 -3.93 1.66
CA VAL A 186 -29.40 -5.04 1.21
C VAL A 186 -30.83 -4.67 1.59
N ALA A 187 -31.63 -4.22 0.64
CA ALA A 187 -33.08 -4.15 0.83
C ALA A 187 -33.57 -5.60 0.99
N HIS A 188 -33.96 -5.98 2.19
CA HIS A 188 -34.68 -7.22 2.40
C HIS A 188 -36.04 -7.05 1.70
N ALA A 189 -36.23 -7.78 0.59
CA ALA A 189 -37.58 -7.94 0.04
C ALA A 189 -38.45 -8.62 1.13
N ALA A 190 -39.47 -7.93 1.57
CA ALA A 190 -40.47 -8.44 2.51
C ALA A 190 -41.35 -9.49 1.81
#